data_b7912b0d8d59e3b4f02bf27cc0f4ba07
#
_entry.id   b7912b0d8d59e3b4f02bf27cc0f4ba07
#
_cell.length_a   1.000
_cell.length_b   1.000
_cell.length_c   1.000
_cell.angle_alpha   90.00
_cell.angle_beta   90.00
_cell.angle_gamma   90.00
#
_symmetry.space_group_name_H-M   'P 1'
#
loop_
_entity.id
_entity.type
_entity.pdbx_description
1 polymer ?
#
loop_
_entity_poly.entity_id
_entity_poly.type
_entity_poly.pdbx_seq_one_letter_code
_entity_poly.pdbx_strand_id
1 'polypeptide(L)'
;MSEEVKNYGWDAITEVFEDLYHEEDPKHYGTIVPWQFGGKDPLDGISIYDGGDYWHFVTYGLSELYEKETENMEYSGYGMEFTLKLKKNCYEDEEGEIRCICGILQSIARITFQSGEIFDTYEYLYTGQKEGMDSTQQSLITGFITIPDEMAGGEIDTPNGKVTFVEFIGVTDAEITKVKDKELTVKELYGMLGSDLTDYSRKSVV
;
A
#
# COMPACT_ATOMS: atom_id res chain seq x y z
N MET A 1 -21.53 -5.34 -30.97
CA MET A 1 -20.59 -6.21 -30.22
C MET A 1 -19.96 -5.29 -29.21
N SER A 2 -20.28 -5.45 -27.93
CA SER A 2 -19.53 -4.76 -26.88
C SER A 2 -18.12 -5.34 -26.90
N GLU A 3 -17.10 -4.50 -27.15
CA GLU A 3 -15.72 -4.91 -26.90
C GLU A 3 -15.63 -5.30 -25.43
N GLU A 4 -15.15 -6.48 -25.16
CA GLU A 4 -14.91 -6.98 -23.81
C GLU A 4 -13.77 -6.12 -23.23
N VAL A 5 -14.03 -5.40 -22.15
CA VAL A 5 -12.99 -4.61 -21.48
C VAL A 5 -11.95 -5.59 -20.96
N LYS A 6 -10.72 -5.41 -21.38
CA LYS A 6 -9.60 -6.26 -20.98
C LYS A 6 -8.96 -5.69 -19.72
N ASN A 7 -8.82 -6.52 -18.69
CA ASN A 7 -8.36 -6.13 -17.36
C ASN A 7 -6.93 -6.65 -17.08
N TYR A 8 -6.04 -6.53 -18.05
CA TYR A 8 -4.73 -7.17 -18.01
C TYR A 8 -3.88 -6.86 -16.78
N GLY A 9 -3.83 -5.59 -16.37
CA GLY A 9 -3.08 -5.19 -15.19
C GLY A 9 -3.79 -5.64 -13.91
N TRP A 10 -5.12 -5.49 -13.88
CA TRP A 10 -5.93 -5.96 -12.75
C TRP A 10 -5.75 -7.45 -12.51
N ASP A 11 -5.94 -8.25 -13.56
CA ASP A 11 -5.85 -9.71 -13.50
C ASP A 11 -4.45 -10.16 -13.05
N ALA A 12 -3.38 -9.53 -13.58
CA ALA A 12 -2.01 -9.87 -13.22
C ALA A 12 -1.70 -9.59 -11.73
N ILE A 13 -2.18 -8.47 -11.17
CA ILE A 13 -2.02 -8.17 -9.74
C ILE A 13 -2.84 -9.17 -8.91
N THR A 14 -4.09 -9.41 -9.29
CA THR A 14 -4.99 -10.33 -8.58
C THR A 14 -4.42 -11.74 -8.52
N GLU A 15 -3.87 -12.26 -9.63
CA GLU A 15 -3.26 -13.60 -9.70
C GLU A 15 -2.15 -13.79 -8.66
N VAL A 16 -1.30 -12.77 -8.44
CA VAL A 16 -0.24 -12.84 -7.40
C VAL A 16 -0.82 -13.08 -6.02
N PHE A 17 -1.87 -12.34 -5.65
CA PHE A 17 -2.46 -12.42 -4.31
C PHE A 17 -3.37 -13.64 -4.15
N GLU A 18 -4.06 -14.08 -5.19
CA GLU A 18 -4.81 -15.35 -5.19
C GLU A 18 -3.88 -16.57 -5.01
N ASP A 19 -2.71 -16.55 -5.65
CA ASP A 19 -1.69 -17.59 -5.46
C ASP A 19 -1.15 -17.60 -4.02
N LEU A 20 -0.98 -16.42 -3.40
CA LEU A 20 -0.51 -16.30 -2.02
C LEU A 20 -1.55 -16.76 -0.99
N TYR A 21 -2.83 -16.44 -1.22
CA TYR A 21 -3.92 -16.65 -0.26
C TYR A 21 -4.89 -17.78 -0.63
N HIS A 22 -4.55 -18.61 -1.65
CA HIS A 22 -5.23 -19.86 -1.99
C HIS A 22 -6.74 -19.75 -2.14
N GLU A 23 -7.20 -18.89 -3.04
CA GLU A 23 -8.62 -18.74 -3.41
C GLU A 23 -9.53 -18.18 -2.28
N GLU A 24 -8.99 -17.54 -1.25
CA GLU A 24 -9.83 -16.78 -0.33
C GLU A 24 -10.33 -15.51 -1.02
N ASP A 25 -11.65 -15.31 -1.05
CA ASP A 25 -12.24 -14.08 -1.58
C ASP A 25 -11.81 -12.88 -0.72
N PRO A 26 -11.04 -11.92 -1.25
CA PRO A 26 -10.64 -10.75 -0.48
C PRO A 26 -11.84 -9.85 -0.19
N LYS A 27 -11.79 -9.10 0.91
CA LYS A 27 -12.63 -7.91 1.03
C LYS A 27 -12.15 -6.91 -0.03
N HIS A 28 -13.07 -6.34 -0.81
CA HIS A 28 -12.72 -5.37 -1.84
C HIS A 28 -13.48 -4.06 -1.63
N TYR A 29 -12.73 -2.95 -1.59
CA TYR A 29 -13.25 -1.59 -1.49
C TYR A 29 -12.98 -0.86 -2.80
N GLY A 30 -14.00 -0.80 -3.66
CA GLY A 30 -13.96 -0.10 -4.94
C GLY A 30 -14.38 1.37 -4.79
N THR A 31 -13.80 2.23 -5.62
CA THR A 31 -14.18 3.63 -5.73
C THR A 31 -15.48 3.76 -6.51
N ILE A 32 -16.45 4.52 -5.97
CA ILE A 32 -17.76 4.70 -6.60
C ILE A 32 -17.67 5.58 -7.86
N VAL A 33 -16.84 6.63 -7.79
CA VAL A 33 -16.61 7.56 -8.91
C VAL A 33 -15.12 7.57 -9.21
N PRO A 34 -14.66 6.98 -10.33
CA PRO A 34 -13.26 6.98 -10.72
C PRO A 34 -12.68 8.41 -10.80
N TRP A 35 -11.39 8.54 -10.50
CA TRP A 35 -10.68 9.83 -10.53
C TRP A 35 -10.82 10.58 -11.86
N GLN A 36 -10.71 9.88 -12.99
CA GLN A 36 -10.87 10.42 -14.32
C GLN A 36 -12.26 11.04 -14.59
N PHE A 37 -13.28 10.67 -13.82
CA PHE A 37 -14.63 11.23 -13.86
C PHE A 37 -14.91 12.25 -12.74
N GLY A 38 -13.85 12.77 -12.10
CA GLY A 38 -13.93 13.78 -11.04
C GLY A 38 -14.18 13.21 -9.65
N GLY A 39 -13.92 11.92 -9.45
CA GLY A 39 -13.86 11.29 -8.13
C GLY A 39 -12.78 11.91 -7.25
N LYS A 40 -12.88 11.70 -5.94
CA LYS A 40 -11.92 12.23 -4.97
C LYS A 40 -10.79 11.25 -4.65
N ASP A 41 -11.03 9.98 -4.91
CA ASP A 41 -10.15 8.87 -4.58
C ASP A 41 -9.47 8.38 -5.85
N PRO A 42 -8.12 8.44 -5.91
CA PRO A 42 -7.37 8.12 -7.12
C PRO A 42 -7.29 6.63 -7.42
N LEU A 43 -7.33 5.77 -6.38
CA LEU A 43 -7.29 4.32 -6.58
C LEU A 43 -8.65 3.79 -7.01
N ASP A 44 -8.68 2.91 -7.99
CA ASP A 44 -9.91 2.25 -8.44
C ASP A 44 -10.42 1.26 -7.39
N GLY A 45 -9.49 0.63 -6.64
CA GLY A 45 -9.85 -0.27 -5.57
C GLY A 45 -8.71 -0.63 -4.64
N ILE A 46 -9.06 -1.29 -3.53
CA ILE A 46 -8.12 -1.89 -2.59
C ILE A 46 -8.69 -3.25 -2.22
N SER A 47 -7.91 -4.31 -2.42
CA SER A 47 -8.22 -5.66 -1.93
C SER A 47 -7.51 -5.93 -0.62
N ILE A 48 -8.18 -6.66 0.27
CA ILE A 48 -7.68 -6.99 1.60
C ILE A 48 -7.81 -8.51 1.80
N TYR A 49 -6.68 -9.18 1.89
CA TYR A 49 -6.56 -10.62 2.08
C TYR A 49 -6.33 -10.96 3.54
N ASP A 50 -6.88 -12.09 3.99
CA ASP A 50 -6.67 -12.61 5.33
C ASP A 50 -5.39 -13.46 5.41
N GLY A 51 -4.33 -12.92 6.01
CA GLY A 51 -3.06 -13.62 6.24
C GLY A 51 -3.00 -14.39 7.58
N GLY A 52 -4.15 -14.60 8.23
CA GLY A 52 -4.23 -15.26 9.54
C GLY A 52 -4.09 -14.27 10.69
N ASP A 53 -2.88 -13.85 11.01
CA ASP A 53 -2.59 -12.89 12.08
C ASP A 53 -2.41 -11.44 11.60
N TYR A 54 -2.57 -11.19 10.30
CA TYR A 54 -2.56 -9.86 9.69
C TYR A 54 -3.58 -9.75 8.54
N TRP A 55 -3.89 -8.51 8.16
CA TRP A 55 -4.58 -8.17 6.92
C TRP A 55 -3.57 -7.66 5.90
N HIS A 56 -3.56 -8.22 4.68
CA HIS A 56 -2.70 -7.78 3.59
C HIS A 56 -3.50 -6.95 2.60
N PHE A 57 -3.18 -5.67 2.51
CA PHE A 57 -3.79 -4.71 1.59
C PHE A 57 -2.98 -4.64 0.30
N VAL A 58 -3.66 -4.57 -0.84
CA VAL A 58 -3.06 -4.23 -2.14
C VAL A 58 -3.95 -3.23 -2.87
N THR A 59 -3.33 -2.20 -3.45
CA THR A 59 -4.03 -1.16 -4.21
C THR A 59 -4.15 -1.53 -5.67
N TYR A 60 -5.10 -0.88 -6.36
CA TYR A 60 -5.33 -0.94 -7.79
C TYR A 60 -5.59 0.48 -8.30
N GLY A 61 -4.76 0.97 -9.24
CA GLY A 61 -4.98 2.25 -9.89
C GLY A 61 -3.76 3.17 -9.98
N LEU A 62 -2.61 2.81 -9.40
CA LEU A 62 -1.34 3.47 -9.65
C LEU A 62 -0.65 2.91 -10.90
N SER A 63 -0.93 1.67 -11.25
CA SER A 63 -0.58 1.03 -12.50
C SER A 63 -1.74 1.07 -13.51
N GLU A 64 -1.47 0.72 -14.78
CA GLU A 64 -2.52 0.62 -15.80
C GLU A 64 -3.24 -0.72 -15.69
N LEU A 65 -4.45 -0.67 -15.17
CA LEU A 65 -5.25 -1.86 -14.84
C LEU A 65 -5.90 -2.49 -16.09
N TYR A 66 -6.24 -1.68 -17.10
CA TYR A 66 -7.02 -2.08 -18.27
C TYR A 66 -6.13 -2.18 -19.50
N GLU A 67 -6.19 -1.23 -20.39
CA GLU A 67 -5.34 -1.15 -21.57
C GLU A 67 -4.13 -0.24 -21.32
N LYS A 68 -3.06 -0.50 -22.05
CA LYS A 68 -1.85 0.34 -22.02
C LYS A 68 -2.17 1.72 -22.61
N GLU A 69 -2.02 2.78 -21.81
CA GLU A 69 -2.31 4.16 -22.21
C GLU A 69 -1.04 5.01 -22.33
N THR A 70 -0.01 4.70 -21.52
CA THR A 70 1.25 5.47 -21.51
C THR A 70 2.21 5.01 -22.60
N GLU A 71 3.09 5.92 -23.08
CA GLU A 71 4.13 5.61 -24.05
C GLU A 71 5.30 4.79 -23.43
N ASN A 72 5.42 4.79 -22.12
CA ASN A 72 6.46 4.02 -21.43
C ASN A 72 6.11 2.54 -21.42
N MET A 73 6.82 1.78 -22.25
CA MET A 73 6.60 0.33 -22.39
C MET A 73 7.28 -0.49 -21.29
N GLU A 74 8.17 0.10 -20.52
CA GLU A 74 8.88 -0.59 -19.44
C GLU A 74 8.02 -0.70 -18.17
N TYR A 75 7.29 0.37 -17.82
CA TYR A 75 6.47 0.43 -16.63
C TYR A 75 4.98 0.62 -16.95
N SER A 76 4.12 0.06 -16.10
CA SER A 76 2.67 0.20 -16.17
C SER A 76 2.22 1.42 -15.35
N GLY A 77 1.70 2.46 -16.01
CA GLY A 77 1.27 3.70 -15.34
C GLY A 77 2.40 4.36 -14.55
N TYR A 78 2.23 4.50 -13.23
CA TYR A 78 3.29 4.98 -12.33
C TYR A 78 4.32 3.90 -11.96
N GLY A 79 4.17 2.68 -12.47
CA GLY A 79 5.10 1.56 -12.24
C GLY A 79 5.04 0.93 -10.86
N MET A 80 4.03 1.24 -10.07
CA MET A 80 3.90 0.74 -8.69
C MET A 80 2.45 0.48 -8.30
N GLU A 81 2.27 -0.39 -7.31
CA GLU A 81 1.07 -0.47 -6.47
C GLU A 81 1.50 -0.53 -5.00
N PHE A 82 0.67 -0.03 -4.11
CA PHE A 82 0.97 -0.04 -2.68
C PHE A 82 0.48 -1.32 -2.02
N THR A 83 1.28 -1.83 -1.09
CA THR A 83 0.84 -2.87 -0.16
C THR A 83 1.06 -2.43 1.28
N LEU A 84 0.35 -3.07 2.20
CA LEU A 84 0.53 -2.88 3.64
C LEU A 84 0.01 -4.12 4.38
N LYS A 85 0.76 -4.60 5.36
CA LYS A 85 0.31 -5.67 6.24
C LYS A 85 -0.03 -5.10 7.62
N LEU A 86 -1.32 -5.11 7.98
CA LEU A 86 -1.80 -4.68 9.29
C LEU A 86 -1.94 -5.89 10.21
N LYS A 87 -1.19 -5.91 11.30
CA LYS A 87 -1.29 -6.96 12.31
C LYS A 87 -2.66 -6.94 12.99
N LYS A 88 -3.29 -8.09 13.13
CA LYS A 88 -4.57 -8.26 13.86
C LYS A 88 -4.31 -8.22 15.37
N ASN A 89 -4.78 -7.16 16.03
CA ASN A 89 -4.55 -6.89 17.45
C ASN A 89 -5.84 -6.94 18.30
N CYS A 90 -6.80 -7.79 17.95
CA CYS A 90 -8.09 -7.86 18.64
C CYS A 90 -8.78 -6.48 18.79
N TYR A 91 -8.87 -5.74 17.70
CA TYR A 91 -9.50 -4.43 17.65
C TYR A 91 -10.99 -4.50 18.07
N GLU A 92 -11.48 -3.46 18.73
CA GLU A 92 -12.92 -3.35 19.06
C GLU A 92 -13.75 -3.15 17.78
N ASP A 93 -13.21 -2.42 16.79
CA ASP A 93 -13.79 -2.21 15.46
C ASP A 93 -12.75 -2.53 14.38
N GLU A 94 -12.59 -3.81 14.06
CA GLU A 94 -11.66 -4.28 13.01
C GLU A 94 -12.00 -3.68 11.64
N GLU A 95 -13.28 -3.57 11.33
CA GLU A 95 -13.75 -2.98 10.07
C GLU A 95 -13.43 -1.48 9.99
N GLY A 96 -13.45 -0.79 11.12
CA GLY A 96 -13.02 0.60 11.24
C GLY A 96 -11.53 0.75 10.97
N GLU A 97 -10.69 -0.17 11.47
CA GLU A 97 -9.25 -0.17 11.20
C GLU A 97 -8.95 -0.45 9.71
N ILE A 98 -9.65 -1.41 9.10
CA ILE A 98 -9.53 -1.70 7.67
C ILE A 98 -9.85 -0.44 6.85
N ARG A 99 -10.97 0.23 7.13
CA ARG A 99 -11.35 1.48 6.45
C ARG A 99 -10.35 2.61 6.69
N CYS A 100 -9.75 2.68 7.87
CA CYS A 100 -8.72 3.66 8.20
C CYS A 100 -7.49 3.48 7.29
N ILE A 101 -6.98 2.25 7.16
CA ILE A 101 -5.86 1.94 6.25
C ILE A 101 -6.23 2.23 4.79
N CYS A 102 -7.43 1.86 4.34
CA CYS A 102 -7.88 2.22 2.98
C CYS A 102 -7.85 3.73 2.76
N GLY A 103 -8.31 4.52 3.72
CA GLY A 103 -8.25 5.99 3.67
C GLY A 103 -6.82 6.55 3.64
N ILE A 104 -5.90 5.94 4.36
CA ILE A 104 -4.47 6.29 4.37
C ILE A 104 -3.86 6.00 2.98
N LEU A 105 -4.05 4.80 2.43
CA LEU A 105 -3.53 4.42 1.11
C LEU A 105 -4.09 5.33 0.00
N GLN A 106 -5.39 5.65 0.03
CA GLN A 106 -6.00 6.64 -0.87
C GLN A 106 -5.34 8.03 -0.72
N SER A 107 -5.01 8.43 0.50
CA SER A 107 -4.38 9.73 0.77
C SER A 107 -2.95 9.79 0.27
N ILE A 108 -2.19 8.70 0.41
CA ILE A 108 -0.82 8.58 -0.14
C ILE A 108 -0.87 8.56 -1.68
N ALA A 109 -1.75 7.77 -2.29
CA ALA A 109 -1.93 7.72 -3.73
C ALA A 109 -2.31 9.10 -4.31
N ARG A 110 -3.08 9.90 -3.56
CA ARG A 110 -3.45 11.26 -3.97
C ARG A 110 -2.23 12.18 -4.11
N ILE A 111 -1.13 11.95 -3.36
CA ILE A 111 0.13 12.67 -3.54
C ILE A 111 0.67 12.41 -4.95
N THR A 112 0.76 11.13 -5.35
CA THR A 112 1.21 10.74 -6.70
C THR A 112 0.36 11.39 -7.80
N PHE A 113 -0.95 11.30 -7.70
CA PHE A 113 -1.87 11.84 -8.73
C PHE A 113 -1.83 13.38 -8.81
N GLN A 114 -1.51 14.08 -7.73
CA GLN A 114 -1.47 15.54 -7.70
C GLN A 114 -0.09 16.12 -8.06
N SER A 115 0.99 15.46 -7.66
CA SER A 115 2.35 15.98 -7.81
C SER A 115 3.21 15.20 -8.81
N GLY A 116 2.81 13.98 -9.19
CA GLY A 116 3.64 13.07 -9.96
C GLY A 116 4.74 12.39 -9.13
N GLU A 117 4.69 12.51 -7.80
CA GLU A 117 5.63 11.83 -6.89
C GLU A 117 5.47 10.32 -7.04
N ILE A 118 6.57 9.62 -7.28
CA ILE A 118 6.62 8.15 -7.33
C ILE A 118 7.30 7.68 -6.05
N PHE A 119 6.62 6.81 -5.32
CA PHE A 119 7.20 6.17 -4.14
C PHE A 119 8.03 4.97 -4.57
N ASP A 120 9.26 4.90 -4.06
CA ASP A 120 10.16 3.77 -4.27
C ASP A 120 10.39 3.02 -2.95
N THR A 121 11.09 1.90 -3.04
CA THR A 121 11.46 1.11 -1.86
C THR A 121 12.59 1.76 -1.09
N TYR A 122 12.61 1.56 0.23
CA TYR A 122 13.59 2.12 1.16
C TYR A 122 13.54 3.66 1.30
N GLU A 123 12.37 4.21 1.10
CA GLU A 123 12.03 5.60 1.38
C GLU A 123 11.27 5.74 2.70
N TYR A 124 10.98 6.96 3.09
CA TYR A 124 10.15 7.24 4.26
C TYR A 124 9.12 8.32 3.96
N LEU A 125 7.95 8.19 4.56
CA LEU A 125 6.88 9.20 4.52
C LEU A 125 6.67 9.77 5.92
N TYR A 126 7.17 10.98 6.15
CA TYR A 126 6.98 11.73 7.39
C TYR A 126 5.78 12.66 7.26
N THR A 127 4.71 12.37 7.97
CA THR A 127 3.47 13.15 7.92
C THR A 127 3.48 14.37 8.84
N GLY A 128 4.31 14.34 9.90
CA GLY A 128 4.35 15.38 10.92
C GLY A 128 3.16 15.38 11.88
N GLN A 129 2.25 14.39 11.76
CA GLN A 129 1.12 14.27 12.69
C GLN A 129 1.58 13.82 14.08
N LYS A 130 0.75 14.09 15.08
CA LYS A 130 1.02 13.77 16.49
C LYS A 130 0.18 12.62 17.01
N GLU A 131 -1.03 12.49 16.46
CA GLU A 131 -1.93 11.38 16.77
C GLU A 131 -1.56 10.13 15.98
N GLY A 132 -1.86 8.96 16.54
CA GLY A 132 -1.66 7.67 15.89
C GLY A 132 -2.47 7.54 14.61
N MET A 133 -2.02 6.67 13.72
CA MET A 133 -2.69 6.40 12.43
C MET A 133 -3.82 5.37 12.52
N ASP A 134 -4.01 4.76 13.68
CA ASP A 134 -5.14 3.87 13.96
C ASP A 134 -6.46 4.64 14.03
N SER A 135 -7.59 3.93 13.90
CA SER A 135 -8.93 4.54 13.92
C SER A 135 -9.25 5.29 15.21
N THR A 136 -8.61 4.90 16.31
CA THR A 136 -8.76 5.55 17.64
C THR A 136 -7.71 6.64 17.90
N GLN A 137 -6.73 6.80 17.04
CA GLN A 137 -5.63 7.77 17.14
C GLN A 137 -4.77 7.61 18.41
N GLN A 138 -4.67 6.41 18.95
CA GLN A 138 -3.98 6.13 20.21
C GLN A 138 -2.64 5.40 20.03
N SER A 139 -2.39 4.80 18.86
CA SER A 139 -1.12 4.14 18.58
C SER A 139 0.04 5.13 18.53
N LEU A 140 1.26 4.60 18.63
CA LEU A 140 2.48 5.40 18.43
C LEU A 140 2.89 5.52 16.97
N ILE A 141 2.16 4.86 16.04
CA ILE A 141 2.47 4.85 14.61
C ILE A 141 1.98 6.15 13.99
N THR A 142 2.92 6.94 13.43
CA THR A 142 2.64 8.29 12.91
C THR A 142 3.27 8.56 11.55
N GLY A 143 3.98 7.60 10.97
CA GLY A 143 4.61 7.70 9.67
C GLY A 143 4.86 6.33 9.07
N PHE A 144 5.50 6.30 7.91
CA PHE A 144 5.80 5.06 7.20
C PHE A 144 7.25 5.02 6.70
N ILE A 145 7.79 3.83 6.61
CA ILE A 145 8.90 3.48 5.72
C ILE A 145 8.39 2.57 4.62
N THR A 146 9.11 2.48 3.52
CA THR A 146 8.78 1.60 2.40
C THR A 146 9.84 0.53 2.20
N ILE A 147 9.40 -0.66 1.82
CA ILE A 147 10.24 -1.79 1.43
C ILE A 147 9.62 -2.45 0.17
N PRO A 148 10.36 -3.31 -0.56
CA PRO A 148 9.71 -4.19 -1.52
C PRO A 148 8.84 -5.21 -0.77
N ASP A 149 7.62 -5.49 -1.27
CA ASP A 149 6.82 -6.59 -0.75
C ASP A 149 7.36 -7.91 -1.28
N GLU A 150 8.33 -8.48 -0.57
CA GLU A 150 8.99 -9.74 -0.95
C GLU A 150 8.00 -10.93 -1.02
N MET A 151 6.91 -10.89 -0.26
CA MET A 151 5.87 -11.92 -0.28
C MET A 151 5.12 -11.91 -1.61
N ALA A 152 4.85 -10.71 -2.16
CA ALA A 152 4.23 -10.53 -3.48
C ALA A 152 5.25 -10.54 -4.64
N GLY A 153 6.52 -10.91 -4.38
CA GLY A 153 7.59 -10.98 -5.37
C GLY A 153 8.32 -9.66 -5.62
N GLY A 154 7.98 -8.59 -4.90
CA GLY A 154 8.60 -7.27 -5.01
C GLY A 154 8.27 -6.50 -6.28
N GLU A 155 8.49 -7.09 -7.46
CA GLU A 155 8.16 -6.56 -8.79
C GLU A 155 7.58 -7.66 -9.66
N ILE A 156 6.57 -7.35 -10.46
CA ILE A 156 5.97 -8.27 -11.44
C ILE A 156 5.98 -7.68 -12.85
N ASP A 157 6.01 -8.55 -13.83
CA ASP A 157 5.75 -8.20 -15.23
C ASP A 157 4.26 -8.36 -15.53
N THR A 158 3.62 -7.30 -16.01
CA THR A 158 2.24 -7.32 -16.50
C THR A 158 2.24 -7.11 -18.02
N PRO A 159 1.14 -7.42 -18.73
CA PRO A 159 1.01 -7.06 -20.15
C PRO A 159 1.16 -5.56 -20.41
N ASN A 160 0.94 -4.71 -19.43
CA ASN A 160 1.05 -3.25 -19.51
C ASN A 160 2.42 -2.71 -19.04
N GLY A 161 3.37 -3.57 -18.68
CA GLY A 161 4.69 -3.23 -18.18
C GLY A 161 4.88 -3.62 -16.71
N LYS A 162 6.03 -3.29 -16.15
CA LYS A 162 6.40 -3.66 -14.78
C LYS A 162 5.61 -2.91 -13.73
N VAL A 163 5.34 -3.59 -12.63
CA VAL A 163 4.71 -3.04 -11.42
C VAL A 163 5.51 -3.48 -10.20
N THR A 164 6.01 -2.51 -9.43
CA THR A 164 6.66 -2.75 -8.15
C THR A 164 5.61 -2.70 -7.04
N PHE A 165 5.59 -3.71 -6.17
CA PHE A 165 4.81 -3.66 -4.94
C PHE A 165 5.60 -2.95 -3.85
N VAL A 166 5.20 -1.71 -3.55
CA VAL A 166 5.82 -0.87 -2.52
C VAL A 166 5.05 -1.06 -1.21
N GLU A 167 5.66 -1.79 -0.28
CA GLU A 167 5.06 -2.08 1.01
C GLU A 167 5.32 -0.96 2.01
N PHE A 168 4.24 -0.41 2.59
CA PHE A 168 4.29 0.58 3.65
C PHE A 168 4.27 -0.09 5.02
N ILE A 169 5.28 0.20 5.84
CA ILE A 169 5.36 -0.25 7.24
C ILE A 169 5.20 0.95 8.16
N GLY A 170 4.23 0.88 9.06
CA GLY A 170 3.99 1.93 10.04
C GLY A 170 5.12 2.04 11.06
N VAL A 171 5.61 3.26 11.28
CA VAL A 171 6.69 3.59 12.23
C VAL A 171 6.30 4.71 13.18
N THR A 172 6.97 4.77 14.34
CA THR A 172 6.74 5.82 15.35
C THR A 172 7.44 7.13 14.98
N ASP A 173 7.01 8.26 15.57
CA ASP A 173 7.64 9.57 15.40
C ASP A 173 9.15 9.54 15.79
N ALA A 174 9.51 8.80 16.85
CA ALA A 174 10.90 8.65 17.26
C ALA A 174 11.75 7.94 16.19
N GLU A 175 11.23 6.87 15.61
CA GLU A 175 11.91 6.07 14.60
C GLU A 175 12.10 6.85 13.29
N ILE A 176 11.02 7.46 12.79
CA ILE A 176 11.07 8.21 11.53
C ILE A 176 11.93 9.47 11.67
N THR A 177 11.98 10.07 12.84
CA THR A 177 12.87 11.21 13.13
C THR A 177 14.34 10.81 13.00
N LYS A 178 14.73 9.61 13.47
CA LYS A 178 16.10 9.08 13.30
C LYS A 178 16.46 8.92 11.82
N VAL A 179 15.52 8.46 10.99
CA VAL A 179 15.74 8.33 9.54
C VAL A 179 15.84 9.72 8.89
N LYS A 180 14.92 10.61 9.19
CA LYS A 180 14.88 11.99 8.68
C LYS A 180 16.16 12.76 9.03
N ASP A 181 16.66 12.60 10.26
CA ASP A 181 17.88 13.26 10.74
C ASP A 181 19.16 12.53 10.27
N LYS A 182 19.01 11.47 9.46
CA LYS A 182 20.10 10.66 8.90
C LYS A 182 20.97 9.94 9.95
N GLU A 183 20.41 9.67 11.12
CA GLU A 183 21.04 8.86 12.16
C GLU A 183 20.87 7.36 11.87
N LEU A 184 19.80 6.99 11.12
CA LEU A 184 19.53 5.65 10.61
C LEU A 184 19.13 5.72 9.13
N THR A 185 19.45 4.69 8.39
CA THR A 185 18.85 4.43 7.07
C THR A 185 17.53 3.67 7.26
N VAL A 186 16.65 3.70 6.24
CA VAL A 186 15.42 2.90 6.23
C VAL A 186 15.74 1.41 6.37
N LYS A 187 16.80 0.91 5.73
CA LYS A 187 17.21 -0.50 5.82
C LYS A 187 17.64 -0.89 7.24
N GLU A 188 18.37 -0.02 7.93
CA GLU A 188 18.77 -0.27 9.33
C GLU A 188 17.55 -0.27 10.25
N LEU A 189 16.62 0.70 10.10
CA LEU A 189 15.40 0.73 10.87
C LEU A 189 14.53 -0.51 10.60
N TYR A 190 14.36 -0.92 9.34
CA TYR A 190 13.63 -2.15 8.99
C TYR A 190 14.29 -3.38 9.64
N GLY A 191 15.61 -3.48 9.61
CA GLY A 191 16.33 -4.54 10.32
C GLY A 191 16.09 -4.56 11.84
N MET A 192 15.93 -3.38 12.48
CA MET A 192 15.60 -3.26 13.90
C MET A 192 14.15 -3.63 14.21
N LEU A 193 13.22 -3.32 13.31
CA LEU A 193 11.80 -3.73 13.44
C LEU A 193 11.64 -5.25 13.42
N GLY A 194 12.44 -5.94 12.60
CA GLY A 194 12.44 -7.40 12.48
C GLY A 194 11.12 -7.99 11.95
N SER A 195 10.24 -7.17 11.40
CA SER A 195 8.93 -7.54 10.84
C SER A 195 8.51 -6.51 9.81
N ASP A 196 7.77 -6.95 8.79
CA ASP A 196 7.10 -6.11 7.79
C ASP A 196 5.68 -5.69 8.21
N LEU A 197 5.19 -6.16 9.37
CA LEU A 197 3.85 -5.84 9.84
C LEU A 197 3.77 -4.43 10.44
N THR A 198 2.78 -3.66 10.03
CA THR A 198 2.31 -2.50 10.79
C THR A 198 1.60 -3.01 12.05
N ASP A 199 2.21 -2.78 13.22
CA ASP A 199 1.69 -3.20 14.53
C ASP A 199 1.43 -1.98 15.41
N TYR A 200 0.15 -1.64 15.62
CA TYR A 200 -0.27 -0.51 16.45
C TYR A 200 0.02 -0.70 17.94
N SER A 201 0.27 -1.94 18.38
CA SER A 201 0.54 -2.25 19.79
C SER A 201 2.03 -2.19 20.15
N ARG A 202 2.93 -2.09 19.16
CA ARG A 202 4.37 -2.12 19.41
C ARG A 202 4.89 -0.82 20.02
N LYS A 203 5.99 -0.96 20.75
CA LYS A 203 6.78 0.18 21.19
C LYS A 203 7.83 0.57 20.15
N SER A 204 8.38 1.77 20.28
CA SER A 204 9.54 2.18 19.47
C SER A 204 10.71 1.24 19.70
N VAL A 205 11.50 1.01 18.64
CA VAL A 205 12.76 0.22 18.67
C VAL A 205 14.02 1.10 18.85
N VAL A 206 13.83 2.43 18.95
CA VAL A 206 14.88 3.42 19.18
C VAL A 206 14.64 4.21 20.46
#